data_37b39269f489b0385e2f40351c9bc35d
#
_entry.id   37b39269f489b0385e2f40351c9bc35d
#
_cell.length_a   1.000
_cell.length_b   1.000
_cell.length_c   1.000
_cell.angle_alpha   90.00
_cell.angle_beta   90.00
_cell.angle_gamma   90.00
#
_symmetry.space_group_name_H-M   'P 1'
#
loop_
_entity.id
_entity.type
_entity.pdbx_description
1 polymer ?
#
loop_
_entity_poly.entity_id
_entity_poly.type
_entity_poly.pdbx_seq_one_letter_code
_entity_poly.pdbx_strand_id
1 'polypeptide(L)'
;APARRRAVGVAGGAGMIAAALALAVAAAPALQGAGHRDVLRDHVDPPLDITEYASPLTSYQYWMDDQKDTVLFTVTGLAEGQRIRLATLDTYDGVVMRVGADADGEGFVRAGATVTDTPPAPGETTTTLGVTIDGYTGYWIPGGGDLRSFRLADGDRAVADTLYYSSQLQTALTTRGLTRGDSYTVTATTVRTWTDAQLSDKPFSRITLPTDTAVPEEVGARLPEFIAGADGGVETVRALTQALTTLGYYSDGTDGQSLSGHSAWRISRFLDPDALMVGDDEQYAVAMALMLRHAGHPARVVVGFYPEQYTGGAQQITGTDAHAWVEVGFEGAGWVAFDPTPPRDKIPQTEIPKPKPNPR
;
A
#
# COMPACT_ATOMS: atom_id res chain seq x y z
N ALA A 1 82.52 -37.20 21.33
CA ALA A 1 81.23 -37.75 20.84
C ALA A 1 79.98 -36.87 21.16
N PRO A 2 79.87 -36.05 22.23
CA PRO A 2 78.61 -35.32 22.49
C PRO A 2 78.38 -34.10 21.57
N ALA A 3 79.41 -33.43 21.05
CA ALA A 3 79.25 -32.24 20.20
C ALA A 3 78.63 -32.56 18.81
N ARG A 4 78.93 -33.74 18.26
CA ARG A 4 78.42 -34.15 16.95
C ARG A 4 76.89 -34.50 16.99
N ARG A 5 76.39 -35.03 18.12
CA ARG A 5 74.96 -35.27 18.30
C ARG A 5 74.14 -33.98 18.48
N ARG A 6 74.71 -32.95 19.11
CA ARG A 6 74.04 -31.63 19.23
C ARG A 6 73.98 -30.92 17.88
N ALA A 7 75.05 -30.99 17.07
CA ALA A 7 75.02 -30.38 15.76
C ALA A 7 74.02 -31.00 14.80
N VAL A 8 73.82 -32.34 14.86
CA VAL A 8 72.81 -33.05 14.04
C VAL A 8 71.37 -32.70 14.48
N GLY A 9 71.16 -32.53 15.80
CA GLY A 9 69.85 -32.15 16.35
C GLY A 9 69.45 -30.72 15.97
N VAL A 10 70.41 -29.77 16.00
CA VAL A 10 70.19 -28.39 15.60
C VAL A 10 69.97 -28.26 14.07
N ALA A 11 70.74 -29.00 13.28
CA ALA A 11 70.55 -29.01 11.82
C ALA A 11 69.21 -29.64 11.42
N GLY A 12 68.76 -30.71 12.13
CA GLY A 12 67.43 -31.30 11.90
C GLY A 12 66.30 -30.39 12.30
N GLY A 13 66.41 -29.66 13.40
CA GLY A 13 65.42 -28.68 13.84
C GLY A 13 65.29 -27.47 12.90
N ALA A 14 66.45 -26.96 12.43
CA ALA A 14 66.46 -25.86 11.45
C ALA A 14 65.87 -26.29 10.10
N GLY A 15 66.14 -27.55 9.67
CA GLY A 15 65.52 -28.12 8.46
C GLY A 15 64.01 -28.27 8.51
N MET A 16 63.47 -28.70 9.67
CA MET A 16 62.00 -28.77 9.86
C MET A 16 61.34 -27.40 9.87
N ILE A 17 61.95 -26.40 10.51
CA ILE A 17 61.41 -25.04 10.54
C ILE A 17 61.44 -24.43 9.13
N ALA A 18 62.52 -24.65 8.36
CA ALA A 18 62.60 -24.17 6.99
C ALA A 18 61.55 -24.87 6.07
N ALA A 19 61.34 -26.17 6.25
CA ALA A 19 60.30 -26.90 5.47
C ALA A 19 58.91 -26.47 5.86
N ALA A 20 58.62 -26.19 7.13
CA ALA A 20 57.34 -25.66 7.59
C ALA A 20 57.05 -24.25 7.07
N LEU A 21 58.09 -23.38 7.07
CA LEU A 21 57.99 -22.05 6.49
C LEU A 21 57.78 -22.11 4.96
N ALA A 22 58.50 -22.98 4.24
CA ALA A 22 58.31 -23.15 2.79
C ALA A 22 56.91 -23.69 2.44
N LEU A 23 56.37 -24.63 3.24
CA LEU A 23 54.99 -25.10 3.10
C LEU A 23 53.97 -24.01 3.41
N ALA A 24 54.19 -23.18 4.45
CA ALA A 24 53.32 -22.05 4.79
C ALA A 24 53.30 -21.00 3.67
N VAL A 25 54.47 -20.65 3.10
CA VAL A 25 54.56 -19.72 1.99
C VAL A 25 53.98 -20.29 0.69
N ALA A 26 54.09 -21.59 0.43
CA ALA A 26 53.48 -22.24 -0.73
C ALA A 26 51.94 -22.40 -0.58
N ALA A 27 51.46 -22.56 0.63
CA ALA A 27 50.04 -22.66 0.93
C ALA A 27 49.33 -21.27 1.06
N ALA A 28 50.10 -20.21 1.33
CA ALA A 28 49.57 -18.86 1.51
C ALA A 28 48.73 -18.34 0.31
N PRO A 29 49.12 -18.57 -0.97
CA PRO A 29 48.28 -18.16 -2.09
C PRO A 29 46.94 -18.94 -2.17
N ALA A 30 46.93 -20.22 -1.79
CA ALA A 30 45.72 -21.05 -1.77
C ALA A 30 44.78 -20.63 -0.63
N LEU A 31 45.35 -20.12 0.46
CA LEU A 31 44.59 -19.58 1.59
C LEU A 31 44.19 -18.11 1.37
N GLN A 32 44.92 -17.37 0.52
CA GLN A 32 44.53 -16.01 0.13
C GLN A 32 43.47 -15.99 -0.99
N GLY A 33 43.34 -17.08 -1.76
CA GLY A 33 42.18 -17.28 -2.66
C GLY A 33 40.85 -17.50 -1.94
N ALA A 34 40.89 -17.80 -0.64
CA ALA A 34 39.73 -17.82 0.26
C ALA A 34 39.39 -16.43 0.87
N GLY A 35 39.97 -15.38 0.35
CA GLY A 35 39.85 -14.00 0.84
C GLY A 35 38.57 -13.26 0.41
N HIS A 36 37.64 -13.89 -0.31
CA HIS A 36 36.26 -13.50 -0.20
C HIS A 36 35.73 -14.14 1.07
N ARG A 37 35.78 -13.37 2.15
CA ARG A 37 34.85 -13.65 3.25
C ARG A 37 33.47 -13.55 2.61
N ASP A 38 32.80 -14.69 2.38
CA ASP A 38 31.38 -14.71 2.20
C ASP A 38 30.78 -14.17 3.51
N VAL A 39 30.56 -12.89 3.53
CA VAL A 39 29.88 -12.24 4.65
C VAL A 39 28.45 -12.65 4.48
N LEU A 40 27.93 -13.45 5.42
CA LEU A 40 26.53 -13.90 5.41
C LEU A 40 25.55 -12.74 5.18
N ARG A 41 25.95 -11.52 5.55
CA ARG A 41 25.25 -10.27 5.28
C ARG A 41 25.06 -9.98 3.77
N ASP A 42 25.98 -10.43 2.91
CA ASP A 42 25.91 -10.19 1.45
C ASP A 42 24.98 -11.21 0.77
N HIS A 43 24.51 -12.21 1.51
CA HIS A 43 23.63 -13.30 1.04
C HIS A 43 22.29 -13.33 1.78
N VAL A 44 22.11 -12.50 2.81
CA VAL A 44 20.84 -12.35 3.54
C VAL A 44 20.34 -10.94 3.27
N ASP A 45 19.39 -10.81 2.34
CA ASP A 45 18.65 -9.57 2.21
C ASP A 45 17.97 -9.29 3.56
N PRO A 46 18.24 -8.15 4.22
CA PRO A 46 17.53 -7.84 5.46
C PRO A 46 16.03 -7.79 5.16
N PRO A 47 15.17 -8.25 6.08
CA PRO A 47 13.74 -8.10 5.89
C PRO A 47 13.40 -6.63 5.66
N LEU A 48 12.51 -6.36 4.71
CA LEU A 48 12.06 -5.01 4.40
C LEU A 48 11.40 -4.40 5.64
N ASP A 49 11.91 -3.26 6.10
CA ASP A 49 11.19 -2.45 7.08
C ASP A 49 10.20 -1.53 6.36
N ILE A 50 8.95 -1.93 6.33
CA ILE A 50 7.89 -1.18 5.65
C ILE A 50 7.63 0.19 6.28
N THR A 51 8.05 0.41 7.52
CA THR A 51 7.85 1.69 8.23
C THR A 51 8.75 2.80 7.71
N GLU A 52 9.80 2.46 6.95
CA GLU A 52 10.66 3.44 6.28
C GLU A 52 9.98 4.09 5.06
N TYR A 53 8.86 3.52 4.58
CA TYR A 53 8.13 4.00 3.41
C TYR A 53 6.87 4.75 3.83
N ALA A 54 6.82 6.03 3.46
CA ALA A 54 5.66 6.87 3.77
C ALA A 54 4.36 6.26 3.22
N SER A 55 3.28 6.40 3.99
CA SER A 55 1.96 6.01 3.51
C SER A 55 1.60 6.80 2.25
N PRO A 56 1.20 6.13 1.16
CA PRO A 56 0.83 6.83 -0.07
C PRO A 56 -0.41 7.73 0.11
N LEU A 57 -1.25 7.46 1.10
CA LEU A 57 -2.39 8.30 1.41
C LEU A 57 -1.98 9.72 1.85
N THR A 58 -0.79 9.90 2.41
CA THR A 58 -0.27 11.23 2.75
C THR A 58 0.07 12.09 1.53
N SER A 59 0.18 11.46 0.35
CA SER A 59 0.38 12.16 -0.93
C SER A 59 -0.94 12.52 -1.63
N TYR A 60 -2.09 12.12 -1.07
CA TYR A 60 -3.40 12.29 -1.71
C TYR A 60 -3.67 13.76 -2.09
N GLN A 61 -3.52 14.67 -1.12
CA GLN A 61 -3.72 16.10 -1.35
C GLN A 61 -2.76 16.67 -2.41
N TYR A 62 -1.49 16.23 -2.41
CA TYR A 62 -0.52 16.67 -3.40
C TYR A 62 -0.92 16.27 -4.83
N TRP A 63 -1.49 15.08 -5.02
CA TRP A 63 -2.01 14.68 -6.33
C TRP A 63 -3.24 15.50 -6.72
N MET A 64 -4.17 15.70 -5.78
CA MET A 64 -5.44 16.40 -6.04
C MET A 64 -5.27 17.90 -6.28
N ASP A 65 -4.21 18.52 -5.77
CA ASP A 65 -3.93 19.95 -5.89
C ASP A 65 -2.78 20.22 -6.87
N ASP A 66 -1.53 19.97 -6.45
CA ASP A 66 -0.33 20.34 -7.21
C ASP A 66 -0.20 19.55 -8.54
N GLN A 67 -0.66 18.30 -8.56
CA GLN A 67 -0.54 17.42 -9.73
C GLN A 67 -1.87 17.09 -10.39
N LYS A 68 -2.90 17.80 -10.08
CA LYS A 68 -4.28 17.55 -10.53
C LYS A 68 -4.39 17.29 -12.04
N ASP A 69 -3.74 18.09 -12.87
CA ASP A 69 -3.74 17.97 -14.34
C ASP A 69 -2.46 17.29 -14.89
N THR A 70 -1.56 16.85 -14.00
CA THR A 70 -0.32 16.17 -14.40
C THR A 70 -0.61 14.72 -14.71
N VAL A 71 -0.19 14.25 -15.89
CA VAL A 71 -0.21 12.82 -16.20
C VAL A 71 0.83 12.14 -15.31
N LEU A 72 0.35 11.34 -14.37
CA LEU A 72 1.17 10.58 -13.43
C LEU A 72 1.76 9.35 -14.09
N PHE A 73 0.92 8.62 -14.82
CA PHE A 73 1.32 7.46 -15.61
C PHE A 73 0.26 7.16 -16.66
N THR A 74 0.67 6.41 -17.67
CA THR A 74 -0.22 5.92 -18.75
C THR A 74 -0.40 4.42 -18.59
N VAL A 75 -1.65 3.95 -18.66
CA VAL A 75 -1.98 2.53 -18.53
C VAL A 75 -2.69 1.99 -19.77
N THR A 76 -2.31 0.79 -20.19
CA THR A 76 -2.98 0.02 -21.24
C THR A 76 -3.58 -1.25 -20.68
N GLY A 77 -4.65 -1.76 -21.30
CA GLY A 77 -5.33 -2.97 -20.84
C GLY A 77 -6.29 -2.76 -19.66
N LEU A 78 -6.49 -1.51 -19.24
CA LEU A 78 -7.48 -1.16 -18.23
C LEU A 78 -8.89 -1.38 -18.76
N ALA A 79 -9.76 -2.02 -17.98
CA ALA A 79 -11.17 -2.14 -18.32
C ALA A 79 -11.97 -0.95 -17.74
N GLU A 80 -13.13 -0.66 -18.34
CA GLU A 80 -14.04 0.35 -17.80
C GLU A 80 -14.46 0.02 -16.36
N GLY A 81 -14.38 1.00 -15.46
CA GLY A 81 -14.69 0.84 -14.05
C GLY A 81 -13.64 0.06 -13.23
N GLN A 82 -12.55 -0.37 -13.85
CA GLN A 82 -11.46 -1.04 -13.12
C GLN A 82 -10.65 -0.03 -12.33
N ARG A 83 -10.38 -0.36 -11.07
CA ARG A 83 -9.53 0.40 -10.15
C ARG A 83 -8.07 -0.06 -10.26
N ILE A 84 -7.15 0.88 -10.20
CA ILE A 84 -5.72 0.64 -10.14
C ILE A 84 -5.29 0.83 -8.69
N ARG A 85 -5.03 -0.27 -7.98
CA ARG A 85 -4.55 -0.21 -6.59
C ARG A 85 -3.11 0.31 -6.58
N LEU A 86 -2.82 1.20 -5.65
CA LEU A 86 -1.46 1.62 -5.32
C LEU A 86 -0.99 0.90 -4.05
N ALA A 87 -1.77 1.02 -2.97
CA ALA A 87 -1.49 0.33 -1.72
C ALA A 87 -2.75 0.06 -0.89
N THR A 88 -2.67 -0.95 -0.05
CA THR A 88 -3.65 -1.25 0.99
C THR A 88 -3.08 -0.85 2.35
N LEU A 89 -3.88 -0.13 3.13
CA LEU A 89 -3.53 0.45 4.40
C LEU A 89 -4.39 -0.20 5.48
N ASP A 90 -3.76 -0.86 6.43
CA ASP A 90 -4.44 -1.68 7.43
C ASP A 90 -4.06 -1.33 8.87
N THR A 91 -3.21 -0.34 9.08
CA THR A 91 -2.74 0.07 10.40
C THR A 91 -2.94 1.57 10.61
N TYR A 92 -3.57 1.93 11.74
CA TYR A 92 -3.77 3.32 12.14
C TYR A 92 -3.10 3.60 13.49
N ASP A 93 -2.30 4.66 13.56
CA ASP A 93 -1.53 5.03 14.76
C ASP A 93 -1.98 6.35 15.41
N GLY A 94 -3.09 6.93 14.92
CA GLY A 94 -3.59 8.23 15.38
C GLY A 94 -2.99 9.42 14.62
N VAL A 95 -1.95 9.18 13.82
CA VAL A 95 -1.31 10.17 12.96
C VAL A 95 -1.63 9.87 11.50
N VAL A 96 -1.46 8.60 11.09
CA VAL A 96 -1.60 8.18 9.71
C VAL A 96 -2.14 6.75 9.60
N MET A 97 -3.01 6.54 8.60
CA MET A 97 -3.37 5.22 8.11
C MET A 97 -2.27 4.76 7.15
N ARG A 98 -1.64 3.62 7.39
CA ARG A 98 -0.45 3.17 6.67
C ARG A 98 -0.49 1.68 6.36
N VAL A 99 0.40 1.28 5.49
CA VAL A 99 0.71 -0.13 5.24
C VAL A 99 1.34 -0.69 6.50
N GLY A 100 0.72 -1.70 7.10
CA GLY A 100 1.24 -2.35 8.29
C GLY A 100 2.33 -3.36 8.00
N ALA A 101 3.10 -3.69 9.03
CA ALA A 101 3.86 -4.93 9.05
C ALA A 101 2.92 -6.02 9.58
N ASP A 102 2.91 -7.17 8.93
CA ASP A 102 2.00 -8.26 9.27
C ASP A 102 2.08 -8.68 10.73
N ALA A 103 0.91 -8.84 11.35
CA ALA A 103 0.79 -9.40 12.70
C ALA A 103 1.34 -10.84 12.80
N ASP A 104 1.36 -11.56 11.68
CA ASP A 104 1.78 -12.98 11.60
C ASP A 104 3.16 -13.20 10.94
N GLY A 105 3.89 -12.13 10.59
CA GLY A 105 5.26 -12.21 10.06
C GLY A 105 5.36 -12.62 8.60
N GLU A 106 4.26 -12.67 7.85
CA GLU A 106 4.25 -12.91 6.40
C GLU A 106 4.42 -11.62 5.58
N GLY A 107 5.17 -10.66 6.07
CA GLY A 107 5.41 -9.34 5.49
C GLY A 107 5.66 -9.29 3.99
N PHE A 108 6.19 -8.19 3.55
CA PHE A 108 6.64 -8.04 2.18
C PHE A 108 7.78 -9.00 1.87
N VAL A 109 7.58 -9.85 0.88
CA VAL A 109 8.62 -10.74 0.36
C VAL A 109 9.17 -10.20 -0.94
N ARG A 110 10.46 -10.43 -1.20
CA ARG A 110 11.06 -10.07 -2.47
C ARG A 110 10.36 -10.84 -3.59
N ALA A 111 9.82 -10.13 -4.55
CA ALA A 111 9.09 -10.71 -5.67
C ALA A 111 9.99 -10.83 -6.90
N GLY A 112 9.93 -11.99 -7.56
CA GLY A 112 10.53 -12.17 -8.89
C GLY A 112 9.58 -11.73 -10.00
N ALA A 113 9.96 -12.03 -11.24
CA ALA A 113 9.10 -11.79 -12.41
C ALA A 113 7.76 -12.55 -12.33
N THR A 114 7.74 -13.69 -11.67
CA THR A 114 6.53 -14.44 -11.33
C THR A 114 6.32 -14.31 -9.83
N VAL A 115 5.18 -13.78 -9.43
CA VAL A 115 4.80 -13.60 -8.02
C VAL A 115 4.11 -14.85 -7.50
N THR A 116 3.19 -15.42 -8.28
CA THR A 116 2.53 -16.69 -7.97
C THR A 116 2.22 -17.49 -9.23
N ASP A 117 2.39 -18.80 -9.14
CA ASP A 117 2.01 -19.77 -10.17
C ASP A 117 0.65 -20.44 -9.89
N THR A 118 0.02 -20.13 -8.76
CA THR A 118 -1.29 -20.69 -8.40
C THR A 118 -2.34 -20.22 -9.42
N PRO A 119 -3.09 -21.12 -10.08
CA PRO A 119 -4.14 -20.72 -11.00
C PRO A 119 -5.20 -19.84 -10.29
N PRO A 120 -5.84 -18.90 -11.00
CA PRO A 120 -7.00 -18.20 -10.46
C PRO A 120 -8.08 -19.16 -9.98
N ALA A 121 -8.80 -18.78 -8.94
CA ALA A 121 -9.92 -19.58 -8.46
C ALA A 121 -11.03 -19.69 -9.53
N PRO A 122 -11.89 -20.73 -9.48
CA PRO A 122 -12.99 -20.85 -10.41
C PRO A 122 -13.89 -19.60 -10.43
N GLY A 123 -14.03 -19.00 -11.61
CA GLY A 123 -14.81 -17.76 -11.79
C GLY A 123 -14.01 -16.47 -11.63
N GLU A 124 -12.74 -16.55 -11.28
CA GLU A 124 -11.81 -15.41 -11.35
C GLU A 124 -11.18 -15.33 -12.74
N THR A 125 -10.89 -14.12 -13.16
CA THR A 125 -10.17 -13.80 -14.40
C THR A 125 -8.92 -13.01 -14.09
N THR A 126 -8.01 -12.93 -15.05
CA THR A 126 -6.81 -12.11 -14.91
C THR A 126 -6.87 -10.93 -15.87
N THR A 127 -6.38 -9.79 -15.42
CA THR A 127 -6.16 -8.61 -16.26
C THR A 127 -4.66 -8.33 -16.34
N THR A 128 -4.22 -7.93 -17.52
CA THR A 128 -2.84 -7.51 -17.74
C THR A 128 -2.82 -6.03 -18.08
N LEU A 129 -2.13 -5.26 -17.25
CA LEU A 129 -1.94 -3.82 -17.42
C LEU A 129 -0.50 -3.54 -17.85
N GLY A 130 -0.32 -2.78 -18.93
CA GLY A 130 0.96 -2.14 -19.25
C GLY A 130 0.97 -0.75 -18.64
N VAL A 131 1.98 -0.42 -17.85
CA VAL A 131 2.10 0.87 -17.16
C VAL A 131 3.39 1.55 -17.60
N THR A 132 3.31 2.83 -17.93
CA THR A 132 4.45 3.71 -18.21
C THR A 132 4.38 4.90 -17.28
N ILE A 133 5.44 5.14 -16.52
CA ILE A 133 5.53 6.23 -15.55
C ILE A 133 5.87 7.54 -16.27
N ASP A 134 5.03 8.54 -16.07
CA ASP A 134 5.19 9.89 -16.63
C ASP A 134 5.61 10.90 -15.54
N GLY A 135 4.70 11.27 -14.65
CA GLY A 135 4.92 12.23 -13.58
C GLY A 135 4.90 11.64 -12.17
N TYR A 136 4.47 10.39 -12.02
CA TYR A 136 4.45 9.73 -10.71
C TYR A 136 5.87 9.49 -10.19
N THR A 137 6.07 9.82 -8.93
CA THR A 137 7.30 9.51 -8.19
C THR A 137 6.91 8.87 -6.87
N GLY A 138 7.46 7.72 -6.57
CA GLY A 138 7.14 7.00 -5.34
C GLY A 138 7.67 5.57 -5.34
N TYR A 139 7.46 4.91 -4.22
CA TYR A 139 7.94 3.53 -4.02
C TYR A 139 6.86 2.49 -4.34
N TRP A 140 5.59 2.88 -4.24
CA TRP A 140 4.44 2.00 -4.44
C TRP A 140 4.17 1.79 -5.93
N ILE A 141 3.92 0.54 -6.30
CA ILE A 141 3.75 0.15 -7.70
C ILE A 141 2.27 0.26 -8.09
N PRO A 142 1.88 1.17 -9.01
CA PRO A 142 0.56 1.12 -9.63
C PRO A 142 0.32 -0.24 -10.28
N GLY A 143 -0.69 -0.96 -9.80
CA GLY A 143 -1.01 -2.30 -10.28
C GLY A 143 -2.46 -2.62 -10.04
N GLY A 144 -2.82 -3.86 -9.94
CA GLY A 144 -4.21 -4.24 -9.71
C GLY A 144 -4.29 -5.52 -8.89
N GLY A 145 -5.17 -5.55 -7.89
CA GLY A 145 -5.61 -6.75 -7.21
C GLY A 145 -4.49 -7.69 -6.72
N ASP A 146 -4.75 -8.97 -6.82
CA ASP A 146 -3.82 -10.03 -6.45
C ASP A 146 -2.79 -10.26 -7.58
N LEU A 147 -1.57 -9.78 -7.34
CA LEU A 147 -0.50 -9.74 -8.34
C LEU A 147 0.03 -11.15 -8.65
N ARG A 148 0.05 -11.49 -9.93
CA ARG A 148 0.51 -12.79 -10.41
C ARG A 148 1.88 -12.72 -11.07
N SER A 149 2.11 -11.69 -11.86
CA SER A 149 3.41 -11.46 -12.48
C SER A 149 3.70 -9.98 -12.63
N PHE A 150 4.98 -9.66 -12.60
CA PHE A 150 5.52 -8.33 -12.85
C PHE A 150 6.68 -8.46 -13.85
N ARG A 151 6.63 -7.69 -14.94
CA ARG A 151 7.66 -7.71 -15.98
C ARG A 151 8.02 -6.29 -16.39
N LEU A 152 9.28 -5.97 -16.38
CA LEU A 152 9.80 -4.72 -16.91
C LEU A 152 9.88 -4.77 -18.43
N ALA A 153 9.55 -3.66 -19.10
CA ALA A 153 9.52 -3.59 -20.55
C ALA A 153 10.92 -3.74 -21.18
N ASP A 154 11.94 -3.13 -20.59
CA ASP A 154 13.31 -3.07 -21.15
C ASP A 154 14.34 -3.89 -20.35
N GLY A 155 13.89 -4.80 -19.50
CA GLY A 155 14.79 -5.66 -18.73
C GLY A 155 15.66 -4.90 -17.71
N ASP A 156 15.22 -3.72 -17.26
CA ASP A 156 15.86 -3.01 -16.15
C ASP A 156 15.77 -3.87 -14.88
N ARG A 157 16.83 -4.63 -14.66
CA ARG A 157 16.93 -5.53 -13.51
C ARG A 157 16.86 -4.79 -12.18
N ALA A 158 17.20 -3.50 -12.15
CA ALA A 158 17.25 -2.75 -10.91
C ALA A 158 15.88 -2.63 -10.22
N VAL A 159 14.78 -2.46 -10.97
CA VAL A 159 13.41 -2.48 -10.38
C VAL A 159 13.03 -3.89 -9.97
N ALA A 160 13.29 -4.90 -10.83
CA ALA A 160 12.95 -6.28 -10.53
C ALA A 160 13.71 -6.80 -9.29
N ASP A 161 14.98 -6.38 -9.16
CA ASP A 161 15.82 -6.78 -8.02
C ASP A 161 15.43 -6.08 -6.72
N THR A 162 14.61 -5.05 -6.77
CA THR A 162 14.16 -4.25 -5.62
C THR A 162 12.66 -4.31 -5.39
N LEU A 163 11.96 -5.21 -6.10
CA LEU A 163 10.52 -5.39 -5.99
C LEU A 163 10.17 -6.27 -4.78
N TYR A 164 9.26 -5.78 -3.96
CA TYR A 164 8.66 -6.51 -2.85
C TYR A 164 7.14 -6.53 -2.99
N TYR A 165 6.52 -7.62 -2.56
CA TYR A 165 5.08 -7.80 -2.63
C TYR A 165 4.54 -8.46 -1.36
N SER A 166 3.41 -7.95 -0.86
CA SER A 166 2.59 -8.58 0.17
C SER A 166 1.31 -9.12 -0.46
N SER A 167 1.12 -10.43 -0.41
CA SER A 167 -0.11 -11.09 -0.91
C SER A 167 -1.32 -10.77 -0.03
N GLN A 168 -1.13 -10.62 1.27
CA GLN A 168 -2.19 -10.28 2.22
C GLN A 168 -2.71 -8.86 1.95
N LEU A 169 -1.83 -7.89 1.73
CA LEU A 169 -2.19 -6.52 1.44
C LEU A 169 -2.42 -6.27 -0.06
N GLN A 170 -2.08 -7.25 -0.91
CA GLN A 170 -2.18 -7.09 -2.37
C GLN A 170 -1.47 -5.81 -2.84
N THR A 171 -0.29 -5.56 -2.29
CA THR A 171 0.47 -4.32 -2.45
C THR A 171 1.90 -4.64 -2.85
N ALA A 172 2.39 -3.93 -3.85
CA ALA A 172 3.77 -4.04 -4.32
C ALA A 172 4.51 -2.71 -4.14
N LEU A 173 5.79 -2.80 -3.82
CA LEU A 173 6.68 -1.64 -3.79
C LEU A 173 8.06 -1.98 -4.38
N THR A 174 8.78 -0.97 -4.82
CA THR A 174 10.20 -1.07 -5.18
C THR A 174 11.03 -0.16 -4.28
N THR A 175 12.08 -0.69 -3.67
CA THR A 175 12.94 0.10 -2.76
C THR A 175 13.76 1.16 -3.50
N ARG A 176 13.91 1.05 -4.82
CA ARG A 176 14.53 2.05 -5.69
C ARG A 176 13.62 3.28 -5.90
N GLY A 177 12.31 3.11 -5.79
CA GLY A 177 11.32 4.07 -6.26
C GLY A 177 11.14 4.04 -7.79
N LEU A 178 9.99 4.55 -8.24
CA LEU A 178 9.66 4.72 -9.65
C LEU A 178 10.02 6.11 -10.13
N THR A 179 10.45 6.21 -11.37
CA THR A 179 10.83 7.46 -12.02
C THR A 179 10.27 7.53 -13.43
N ARG A 180 10.23 8.73 -14.00
CA ARG A 180 9.79 8.94 -15.39
C ARG A 180 10.52 8.03 -16.37
N GLY A 181 9.75 7.36 -17.21
CA GLY A 181 10.25 6.44 -18.23
C GLY A 181 10.28 4.98 -17.79
N ASP A 182 10.13 4.69 -16.50
CA ASP A 182 9.96 3.30 -16.06
C ASP A 182 8.70 2.73 -16.70
N SER A 183 8.81 1.54 -17.28
CA SER A 183 7.70 0.87 -17.94
C SER A 183 7.67 -0.61 -17.58
N TYR A 184 6.49 -1.11 -17.25
CA TYR A 184 6.31 -2.49 -16.81
C TYR A 184 4.93 -3.02 -17.17
N THR A 185 4.81 -4.33 -17.10
CA THR A 185 3.54 -5.04 -17.25
C THR A 185 3.24 -5.80 -15.97
N VAL A 186 2.04 -5.60 -15.44
CA VAL A 186 1.51 -6.35 -14.31
C VAL A 186 0.36 -7.22 -14.76
N THR A 187 0.34 -8.49 -14.32
CA THR A 187 -0.83 -9.34 -14.45
C THR A 187 -1.36 -9.62 -13.05
N ALA A 188 -2.63 -9.34 -12.84
CA ALA A 188 -3.29 -9.52 -11.55
C ALA A 188 -4.62 -10.26 -11.72
N THR A 189 -5.07 -10.93 -10.66
CA THR A 189 -6.42 -11.48 -10.60
C THR A 189 -7.41 -10.32 -10.55
N THR A 190 -8.41 -10.35 -11.41
CA THR A 190 -9.46 -9.32 -11.46
C THR A 190 -10.36 -9.45 -10.24
N VAL A 191 -10.55 -8.37 -9.51
CA VAL A 191 -11.46 -8.33 -8.37
C VAL A 191 -12.90 -8.57 -8.84
N ARG A 192 -13.56 -9.57 -8.27
CA ARG A 192 -14.95 -9.86 -8.59
C ARG A 192 -15.86 -8.76 -8.01
N THR A 193 -16.78 -8.28 -8.80
CA THR A 193 -17.85 -7.39 -8.34
C THR A 193 -18.97 -8.23 -7.71
N TRP A 194 -19.43 -7.85 -6.53
CA TRP A 194 -20.51 -8.49 -5.80
C TRP A 194 -21.71 -7.55 -5.72
N THR A 195 -22.91 -8.08 -5.92
CA THR A 195 -24.15 -7.35 -5.63
C THR A 195 -24.53 -7.52 -4.16
N ASP A 196 -25.33 -6.60 -3.61
CA ASP A 196 -25.79 -6.68 -2.23
C ASP A 196 -26.59 -7.97 -1.97
N ALA A 197 -27.42 -8.41 -2.93
CA ALA A 197 -28.13 -9.67 -2.85
C ALA A 197 -27.19 -10.91 -2.78
N GLN A 198 -26.00 -10.83 -3.35
CA GLN A 198 -25.00 -11.92 -3.26
C GLN A 198 -24.20 -11.86 -1.95
N LEU A 199 -24.21 -10.72 -1.26
CA LEU A 199 -23.54 -10.51 0.02
C LEU A 199 -24.47 -10.65 1.23
N SER A 200 -25.81 -10.61 1.03
CA SER A 200 -26.80 -10.57 2.12
C SER A 200 -26.64 -11.71 3.12
N ASP A 201 -26.31 -12.92 2.63
CA ASP A 201 -26.14 -14.12 3.47
C ASP A 201 -24.69 -14.37 3.89
N LYS A 202 -23.76 -13.45 3.57
CA LYS A 202 -22.35 -13.63 3.88
C LYS A 202 -21.98 -12.90 5.16
N PRO A 203 -21.50 -13.63 6.19
CA PRO A 203 -20.98 -13.00 7.37
C PRO A 203 -19.64 -12.31 7.06
N PHE A 204 -19.25 -11.39 7.93
CA PHE A 204 -17.91 -10.82 7.88
C PHE A 204 -16.85 -11.89 8.06
N SER A 205 -15.73 -11.77 7.36
CA SER A 205 -14.60 -12.68 7.52
C SER A 205 -13.94 -12.49 8.89
N ARG A 206 -13.26 -13.55 9.37
CA ARG A 206 -12.55 -13.54 10.66
C ARG A 206 -11.08 -13.21 10.50
N ILE A 207 -10.79 -12.23 9.65
CA ILE A 207 -9.42 -11.75 9.44
C ILE A 207 -9.01 -10.90 10.63
N THR A 208 -7.86 -11.21 11.23
CA THR A 208 -7.25 -10.38 12.26
C THR A 208 -6.46 -9.26 11.59
N LEU A 209 -6.79 -8.02 11.91
CA LEU A 209 -6.06 -6.84 11.47
C LEU A 209 -5.20 -6.30 12.62
N PRO A 210 -4.15 -5.54 12.33
CA PRO A 210 -3.40 -4.82 13.35
C PRO A 210 -4.32 -3.95 14.21
N THR A 211 -3.96 -3.80 15.49
CA THR A 211 -4.73 -2.98 16.43
C THR A 211 -4.49 -1.50 16.16
N ASP A 212 -5.56 -0.76 15.94
CA ASP A 212 -5.50 0.70 15.84
C ASP A 212 -5.18 1.34 17.18
N THR A 213 -4.42 2.42 17.15
CA THR A 213 -4.10 3.22 18.34
C THR A 213 -4.57 4.65 18.17
N ALA A 214 -4.83 5.33 19.29
CA ALA A 214 -5.27 6.73 19.33
C ALA A 214 -6.49 7.03 18.41
N VAL A 215 -7.43 6.08 18.28
CA VAL A 215 -8.68 6.27 17.54
C VAL A 215 -9.53 7.32 18.27
N PRO A 216 -10.06 8.34 17.57
CA PRO A 216 -10.92 9.36 18.17
C PRO A 216 -12.20 8.76 18.74
N GLU A 217 -12.70 9.31 19.86
CA GLU A 217 -13.93 8.85 20.51
C GLU A 217 -15.18 9.02 19.64
N GLU A 218 -15.19 10.01 18.76
CA GLU A 218 -16.28 10.29 17.81
C GLU A 218 -16.55 9.11 16.87
N VAL A 219 -15.52 8.31 16.56
CA VAL A 219 -15.67 7.09 15.74
C VAL A 219 -16.70 6.14 16.37
N GLY A 220 -16.54 5.85 17.66
CA GLY A 220 -17.48 5.00 18.38
C GLY A 220 -18.81 5.71 18.73
N ALA A 221 -18.76 7.01 19.05
CA ALA A 221 -19.94 7.79 19.44
C ALA A 221 -20.93 7.97 18.28
N ARG A 222 -20.45 8.21 17.04
CA ARG A 222 -21.30 8.42 15.86
C ARG A 222 -21.78 7.14 15.19
N LEU A 223 -21.08 6.02 15.40
CA LEU A 223 -21.36 4.75 14.72
C LEU A 223 -22.81 4.28 14.89
N PRO A 224 -23.42 4.26 16.10
CA PRO A 224 -24.80 3.80 16.27
C PRO A 224 -25.83 4.60 15.47
N GLU A 225 -25.60 5.91 15.29
CA GLU A 225 -26.46 6.76 14.47
C GLU A 225 -26.37 6.37 13.01
N PHE A 226 -25.14 6.13 12.50
CA PHE A 226 -24.89 5.88 11.09
C PHE A 226 -25.34 4.51 10.60
N ILE A 227 -25.39 3.52 11.51
CA ILE A 227 -25.83 2.16 11.18
C ILE A 227 -27.22 1.83 11.74
N ALA A 228 -27.96 2.84 12.19
CA ALA A 228 -29.29 2.64 12.78
C ALA A 228 -30.24 1.89 11.82
N GLY A 229 -30.81 0.79 12.29
CA GLY A 229 -31.73 -0.05 11.52
C GLY A 229 -31.09 -1.09 10.62
N ALA A 230 -29.75 -1.19 10.57
CA ALA A 230 -29.05 -2.25 9.85
C ALA A 230 -29.05 -3.55 10.68
N ASP A 231 -29.30 -4.68 10.03
CA ASP A 231 -29.36 -6.01 10.65
C ASP A 231 -28.10 -6.86 10.36
N GLY A 232 -26.93 -6.21 10.42
CA GLY A 232 -25.61 -6.87 10.25
C GLY A 232 -25.17 -7.05 8.80
N GLY A 233 -24.03 -7.71 8.61
CA GLY A 233 -23.49 -8.04 7.29
C GLY A 233 -23.33 -6.83 6.37
N VAL A 234 -23.63 -7.00 5.10
CA VAL A 234 -23.54 -5.95 4.09
C VAL A 234 -24.47 -4.75 4.37
N GLU A 235 -25.58 -4.96 5.09
CA GLU A 235 -26.51 -3.88 5.42
C GLU A 235 -25.86 -2.85 6.35
N THR A 236 -25.06 -3.28 7.32
CA THR A 236 -24.26 -2.38 8.17
C THR A 236 -23.32 -1.52 7.35
N VAL A 237 -22.61 -2.14 6.38
CA VAL A 237 -21.68 -1.43 5.52
C VAL A 237 -22.41 -0.43 4.63
N ARG A 238 -23.58 -0.81 4.09
CA ARG A 238 -24.41 0.07 3.25
C ARG A 238 -25.00 1.23 4.02
N ALA A 239 -25.51 0.97 5.22
CA ALA A 239 -26.05 2.03 6.09
C ALA A 239 -24.97 3.07 6.40
N LEU A 240 -23.77 2.61 6.78
CA LEU A 240 -22.64 3.48 7.05
C LEU A 240 -22.20 4.27 5.80
N THR A 241 -22.06 3.60 4.64
CA THR A 241 -21.74 4.26 3.37
C THR A 241 -22.78 5.32 3.04
N GLN A 242 -24.07 4.99 3.16
CA GLN A 242 -25.16 5.92 2.89
C GLN A 242 -25.17 7.11 3.86
N ALA A 243 -24.93 6.88 5.14
CA ALA A 243 -24.83 7.96 6.11
C ALA A 243 -23.71 8.94 5.75
N LEU A 244 -22.51 8.44 5.47
CA LEU A 244 -21.35 9.24 5.07
C LEU A 244 -21.62 10.03 3.80
N THR A 245 -22.15 9.39 2.75
CA THR A 245 -22.43 10.05 1.47
C THR A 245 -23.60 11.04 1.55
N THR A 246 -24.60 10.77 2.42
CA THR A 246 -25.81 11.61 2.53
C THR A 246 -25.60 12.82 3.44
N LEU A 247 -24.94 12.62 4.58
CA LEU A 247 -24.70 13.68 5.56
C LEU A 247 -23.45 14.52 5.22
N GLY A 248 -22.49 13.92 4.51
CA GLY A 248 -21.24 14.54 4.18
C GLY A 248 -21.29 15.45 2.96
N TYR A 249 -20.26 16.27 2.84
CA TYR A 249 -19.98 17.15 1.70
C TYR A 249 -18.55 16.91 1.21
N TYR A 250 -18.37 17.08 -0.10
CA TYR A 250 -17.05 16.99 -0.72
C TYR A 250 -16.32 18.33 -0.70
N SER A 251 -15.04 18.31 -0.37
CA SER A 251 -14.08 19.39 -0.63
C SER A 251 -12.67 18.79 -0.67
N ASP A 252 -11.94 19.08 -1.74
CA ASP A 252 -10.53 18.71 -1.91
C ASP A 252 -9.57 19.62 -1.11
N GLY A 253 -10.11 20.54 -0.33
CA GLY A 253 -9.34 21.47 0.50
C GLY A 253 -8.80 22.69 -0.24
N THR A 254 -8.82 22.72 -1.59
CA THR A 254 -8.33 23.87 -2.38
C THR A 254 -9.17 25.12 -2.18
N ASP A 255 -10.43 24.97 -1.81
CA ASP A 255 -11.38 26.04 -1.47
C ASP A 255 -11.30 26.51 0.00
N GLY A 256 -10.42 25.88 0.81
CA GLY A 256 -10.25 26.18 2.23
C GLY A 256 -11.39 25.69 3.14
N GLN A 257 -12.35 24.92 2.64
CA GLN A 257 -13.48 24.38 3.42
C GLN A 257 -13.13 23.08 4.14
N SER A 258 -12.10 22.37 3.69
CA SER A 258 -11.58 21.16 4.30
C SER A 258 -10.10 21.29 4.62
N LEU A 259 -9.64 20.54 5.60
CA LEU A 259 -8.24 20.38 5.92
C LEU A 259 -7.79 18.99 5.44
N SER A 260 -6.63 18.91 4.83
CA SER A 260 -6.01 17.65 4.45
C SER A 260 -5.59 16.80 5.65
N GLY A 261 -5.25 15.56 5.39
CA GLY A 261 -4.79 14.61 6.40
C GLY A 261 -5.92 13.84 7.08
N HIS A 262 -5.54 12.84 7.85
CA HIS A 262 -6.45 11.93 8.54
C HIS A 262 -5.96 11.58 9.96
N SER A 263 -5.23 12.51 10.61
CA SER A 263 -4.85 12.34 12.00
C SER A 263 -6.07 12.22 12.92
N ALA A 264 -5.87 11.71 14.14
CA ALA A 264 -6.94 11.57 15.13
C ALA A 264 -7.70 12.89 15.34
N TRP A 265 -6.98 14.02 15.43
CA TRP A 265 -7.58 15.34 15.52
C TRP A 265 -8.44 15.67 14.28
N ARG A 266 -7.94 15.34 13.06
CA ARG A 266 -8.67 15.61 11.82
C ARG A 266 -9.93 14.76 11.69
N ILE A 267 -9.85 13.47 12.05
CA ILE A 267 -11.00 12.56 12.03
C ILE A 267 -12.02 12.95 13.11
N SER A 268 -11.56 13.35 14.31
CA SER A 268 -12.45 13.90 15.36
C SER A 268 -13.24 15.12 14.84
N ARG A 269 -12.56 16.09 14.23
CA ARG A 269 -13.21 17.27 13.62
C ARG A 269 -14.14 16.93 12.46
N PHE A 270 -13.79 15.91 11.68
CA PHE A 270 -14.60 15.44 10.56
C PHE A 270 -15.90 14.78 11.02
N LEU A 271 -15.88 14.10 12.15
CA LEU A 271 -17.04 13.41 12.74
C LEU A 271 -17.74 14.24 13.82
N ASP A 272 -17.35 15.48 14.04
CA ASP A 272 -17.96 16.38 15.03
C ASP A 272 -19.46 16.56 14.73
N PRO A 273 -20.38 16.19 15.66
CA PRO A 273 -21.81 16.31 15.44
C PRO A 273 -22.32 17.74 15.29
N ASP A 274 -21.57 18.72 15.81
CA ASP A 274 -21.93 20.14 15.79
C ASP A 274 -21.34 20.88 14.56
N ALA A 275 -20.64 20.16 13.66
CA ALA A 275 -20.05 20.71 12.46
C ALA A 275 -20.51 19.96 11.18
N LEU A 276 -20.33 20.60 10.02
CA LEU A 276 -20.52 19.92 8.76
C LEU A 276 -19.38 18.92 8.53
N MET A 277 -19.72 17.71 8.12
CA MET A 277 -18.79 16.67 7.71
C MET A 277 -18.30 16.99 6.29
N VAL A 278 -17.14 17.63 6.17
CA VAL A 278 -16.54 18.08 4.91
C VAL A 278 -15.16 17.48 4.74
N GLY A 279 -14.93 16.85 3.61
CA GLY A 279 -13.67 16.19 3.30
C GLY A 279 -13.64 15.61 1.89
N ASP A 280 -12.60 14.88 1.62
CA ASP A 280 -12.39 14.11 0.40
C ASP A 280 -12.25 12.60 0.71
N ASP A 281 -11.88 11.81 -0.29
CA ASP A 281 -11.74 10.35 -0.15
C ASP A 281 -10.83 9.95 1.03
N GLU A 282 -9.83 10.77 1.36
CA GLU A 282 -8.88 10.51 2.44
C GLU A 282 -9.61 10.39 3.80
N GLN A 283 -10.43 11.39 4.15
CA GLN A 283 -11.13 11.39 5.44
C GLN A 283 -12.29 10.41 5.47
N TYR A 284 -13.07 10.33 4.38
CA TYR A 284 -14.21 9.43 4.29
C TYR A 284 -13.79 7.97 4.40
N ALA A 285 -12.74 7.55 3.66
CA ALA A 285 -12.26 6.17 3.70
C ALA A 285 -11.68 5.80 5.07
N VAL A 286 -10.87 6.68 5.67
CA VAL A 286 -10.30 6.42 7.01
C VAL A 286 -11.40 6.37 8.07
N ALA A 287 -12.33 7.32 8.09
CA ALA A 287 -13.44 7.32 9.05
C ALA A 287 -14.30 6.05 8.93
N MET A 288 -14.68 5.65 7.72
CA MET A 288 -15.45 4.42 7.50
C MET A 288 -14.70 3.17 7.97
N ALA A 289 -13.42 3.05 7.62
CA ALA A 289 -12.61 1.90 8.03
C ALA A 289 -12.49 1.81 9.56
N LEU A 290 -12.22 2.93 10.24
CA LEU A 290 -12.14 2.97 11.71
C LEU A 290 -13.49 2.65 12.36
N MET A 291 -14.62 3.13 11.83
CA MET A 291 -15.95 2.82 12.33
C MET A 291 -16.28 1.33 12.21
N LEU A 292 -16.01 0.72 11.06
CA LEU A 292 -16.23 -0.72 10.87
C LEU A 292 -15.32 -1.56 11.77
N ARG A 293 -14.06 -1.17 11.94
CA ARG A 293 -13.12 -1.84 12.83
C ARG A 293 -13.52 -1.68 14.30
N HIS A 294 -14.04 -0.52 14.68
CA HIS A 294 -14.62 -0.30 16.02
C HIS A 294 -15.80 -1.24 16.29
N ALA A 295 -16.61 -1.53 15.26
CA ALA A 295 -17.70 -2.52 15.33
C ALA A 295 -17.20 -3.99 15.31
N GLY A 296 -15.89 -4.23 15.21
CA GLY A 296 -15.30 -5.57 15.15
C GLY A 296 -15.33 -6.20 13.74
N HIS A 297 -15.53 -5.40 12.69
CA HIS A 297 -15.58 -5.88 11.30
C HIS A 297 -14.24 -5.62 10.59
N PRO A 298 -13.75 -6.58 9.80
CA PRO A 298 -12.49 -6.41 9.08
C PRO A 298 -12.68 -5.41 7.95
N ALA A 299 -12.05 -4.25 8.09
CA ALA A 299 -12.04 -3.19 7.10
C ALA A 299 -10.64 -2.62 6.94
N ARG A 300 -10.29 -2.24 5.70
CA ARG A 300 -9.01 -1.65 5.34
C ARG A 300 -9.20 -0.53 4.33
N VAL A 301 -8.30 0.45 4.33
CA VAL A 301 -8.31 1.51 3.33
C VAL A 301 -7.45 1.08 2.15
N VAL A 302 -7.88 1.39 0.96
CA VAL A 302 -7.08 1.24 -0.25
C VAL A 302 -6.94 2.60 -0.90
N VAL A 303 -5.72 2.96 -1.26
CA VAL A 303 -5.42 4.12 -2.08
C VAL A 303 -5.00 3.68 -3.47
N GLY A 304 -5.43 4.41 -4.48
CA GLY A 304 -5.14 4.08 -5.86
C GLY A 304 -5.73 5.09 -6.83
N PHE A 305 -5.99 4.65 -8.05
CA PHE A 305 -6.45 5.51 -9.12
C PHE A 305 -7.57 4.81 -9.90
N TYR A 306 -8.53 5.57 -10.37
CA TYR A 306 -9.43 5.16 -11.42
C TYR A 306 -9.97 6.40 -12.15
N PRO A 307 -10.00 6.38 -13.50
CA PRO A 307 -10.47 7.52 -14.24
C PRO A 307 -12.01 7.61 -14.19
N GLU A 308 -12.54 8.83 -14.01
CA GLU A 308 -13.98 9.07 -14.12
C GLU A 308 -14.48 8.86 -15.55
N GLN A 309 -13.61 9.10 -16.53
CA GLN A 309 -13.90 8.92 -17.95
C GLN A 309 -12.96 7.90 -18.57
N TYR A 310 -13.53 6.77 -18.98
CA TYR A 310 -12.80 5.75 -19.69
C TYR A 310 -12.76 6.04 -21.19
N THR A 311 -11.55 6.17 -21.74
CA THR A 311 -11.35 6.50 -23.16
C THR A 311 -11.06 5.27 -24.03
N GLY A 312 -10.78 4.12 -23.42
CA GLY A 312 -10.27 2.93 -24.09
C GLY A 312 -8.79 3.04 -24.51
N GLY A 313 -8.17 1.93 -24.81
CA GLY A 313 -6.78 1.89 -25.25
C GLY A 313 -5.77 2.33 -24.18
N ALA A 314 -4.97 3.33 -24.50
CA ALA A 314 -4.00 3.91 -23.56
C ALA A 314 -4.70 5.02 -22.75
N GLN A 315 -4.92 4.75 -21.47
CA GLN A 315 -5.56 5.67 -20.55
C GLN A 315 -4.49 6.46 -19.79
N GLN A 316 -4.52 7.77 -19.89
CA GLN A 316 -3.72 8.65 -19.07
C GLN A 316 -4.37 8.79 -17.68
N ILE A 317 -3.59 8.62 -16.64
CA ILE A 317 -4.01 8.78 -15.26
C ILE A 317 -3.36 10.03 -14.70
N THR A 318 -4.18 10.94 -14.21
CA THR A 318 -3.77 12.23 -13.66
C THR A 318 -3.94 12.26 -12.14
N GLY A 319 -3.52 13.34 -11.49
CA GLY A 319 -3.75 13.50 -10.07
C GLY A 319 -5.23 13.51 -9.69
N THR A 320 -6.10 14.03 -10.56
CA THR A 320 -7.57 14.04 -10.36
C THR A 320 -8.17 12.63 -10.28
N ASP A 321 -7.51 11.63 -10.87
CA ASP A 321 -7.95 10.23 -10.83
C ASP A 321 -7.53 9.51 -9.54
N ALA A 322 -6.87 10.20 -8.60
CA ALA A 322 -6.53 9.65 -7.30
C ALA A 322 -7.79 9.46 -6.44
N HIS A 323 -7.87 8.31 -5.80
CA HIS A 323 -8.99 7.91 -4.95
C HIS A 323 -8.53 7.11 -3.74
N ALA A 324 -9.34 7.15 -2.67
CA ALA A 324 -9.25 6.20 -1.58
C ALA A 324 -10.63 5.58 -1.33
N TRP A 325 -10.65 4.28 -1.07
CA TRP A 325 -11.89 3.52 -0.78
C TRP A 325 -11.67 2.55 0.35
N VAL A 326 -12.75 1.95 0.82
CA VAL A 326 -12.70 0.94 1.88
C VAL A 326 -12.94 -0.44 1.29
N GLU A 327 -12.18 -1.41 1.73
CA GLU A 327 -12.47 -2.82 1.49
C GLU A 327 -12.87 -3.49 2.79
N VAL A 328 -13.97 -4.26 2.73
CA VAL A 328 -14.53 -5.00 3.85
C VAL A 328 -14.47 -6.48 3.55
N GLY A 329 -14.00 -7.27 4.50
CA GLY A 329 -13.85 -8.71 4.35
C GLY A 329 -15.14 -9.47 4.60
N PHE A 330 -15.58 -10.31 3.64
CA PHE A 330 -16.72 -11.21 3.77
C PHE A 330 -16.32 -12.67 3.54
N GLU A 331 -16.87 -13.60 4.30
CA GLU A 331 -16.61 -15.02 4.12
C GLU A 331 -17.04 -15.50 2.72
N GLY A 332 -16.12 -16.13 2.00
CA GLY A 332 -16.35 -16.64 0.65
C GLY A 332 -16.52 -15.58 -0.44
N ALA A 333 -16.42 -14.28 -0.09
CA ALA A 333 -16.36 -13.19 -1.07
C ALA A 333 -14.99 -12.49 -1.08
N GLY A 334 -14.18 -12.67 -0.02
CA GLY A 334 -12.92 -11.96 0.14
C GLY A 334 -13.14 -10.48 0.47
N TRP A 335 -12.26 -9.65 -0.02
CA TRP A 335 -12.32 -8.20 0.17
C TRP A 335 -13.23 -7.55 -0.87
N VAL A 336 -14.26 -6.85 -0.40
CA VAL A 336 -15.26 -6.16 -1.23
C VAL A 336 -15.12 -4.65 -1.05
N ALA A 337 -15.05 -3.93 -2.17
CA ALA A 337 -14.83 -2.48 -2.16
C ALA A 337 -16.14 -1.70 -1.96
N PHE A 338 -16.06 -0.65 -1.13
CA PHE A 338 -17.11 0.33 -0.88
C PHE A 338 -16.52 1.73 -0.93
N ASP A 339 -17.27 2.67 -1.50
CA ASP A 339 -16.85 4.06 -1.61
C ASP A 339 -17.74 4.94 -0.72
N PRO A 340 -17.21 5.50 0.37
CA PRO A 340 -17.97 6.32 1.29
C PRO A 340 -17.99 7.80 0.94
N THR A 341 -17.29 8.21 -0.13
CA THR A 341 -17.14 9.62 -0.49
C THR A 341 -18.41 10.15 -1.15
N PRO A 342 -18.93 11.32 -0.75
CA PRO A 342 -19.99 11.98 -1.48
C PRO A 342 -19.58 12.33 -2.91
N PRO A 343 -20.53 12.48 -3.84
CA PRO A 343 -20.24 13.01 -5.17
C PRO A 343 -19.47 14.33 -5.10
N ARG A 344 -18.49 14.51 -5.98
CA ARG A 344 -17.60 15.69 -5.98
C ARG A 344 -18.33 17.01 -6.20
N ASP A 345 -19.54 17.00 -6.77
CA ASP A 345 -20.41 18.18 -6.94
C ASP A 345 -21.26 18.50 -5.69
N LYS A 346 -21.24 17.63 -4.67
CA LYS A 346 -21.92 17.85 -3.41
C LYS A 346 -21.07 18.71 -2.45
N ILE A 347 -20.88 19.96 -2.79
CA ILE A 347 -20.10 20.91 -2.02
C ILE A 347 -20.94 21.61 -0.93
N PRO A 348 -20.33 22.06 0.20
CA PRO A 348 -21.03 22.85 1.20
C PRO A 348 -21.57 24.16 0.60
N GLN A 349 -22.81 24.50 0.89
CA GLN A 349 -23.35 25.80 0.49
C GLN A 349 -22.84 26.88 1.44
N THR A 350 -21.86 27.67 0.99
CA THR A 350 -21.38 28.82 1.75
C THR A 350 -22.42 29.93 1.60
N GLU A 351 -23.12 30.31 2.67
CA GLU A 351 -23.90 31.55 2.67
C GLU A 351 -22.91 32.73 2.51
N ILE A 352 -22.93 33.36 1.35
CA ILE A 352 -22.23 34.64 1.15
C ILE A 352 -22.87 35.64 2.13
N PRO A 353 -22.17 36.20 3.13
CA PRO A 353 -22.73 37.17 4.03
C PRO A 353 -23.24 38.35 3.22
N LYS A 354 -24.55 38.60 3.23
CA LYS A 354 -25.11 39.79 2.58
C LYS A 354 -24.46 41.02 3.18
N PRO A 355 -23.89 41.95 2.38
CA PRO A 355 -23.31 43.15 2.90
C PRO A 355 -24.34 43.88 3.79
N LYS A 356 -23.97 44.17 5.04
CA LYS A 356 -24.82 44.98 5.92
C LYS A 356 -24.98 46.33 5.25
N PRO A 357 -26.23 46.83 5.05
CA PRO A 357 -26.42 48.17 4.51
C PRO A 357 -25.73 49.17 5.40
N ASN A 358 -24.87 50.02 4.84
CA ASN A 358 -24.30 51.15 5.60
C ASN A 358 -25.45 52.04 6.08
N PRO A 359 -25.56 52.33 7.38
CA PRO A 359 -26.52 53.34 7.84
C PRO A 359 -26.16 54.70 7.22
N ARG A 360 -27.13 55.33 6.57
CA ARG A 360 -27.01 56.70 6.09
C ARG A 360 -27.07 57.67 7.23
#